data_ff0c265e68c1027d1274f1b03f062bee
#
_entry.id   ff0c265e68c1027d1274f1b03f062bee
#
_cell.length_a   1.000
_cell.length_b   1.000
_cell.length_c   1.000
_cell.angle_alpha   90.00
_cell.angle_beta   90.00
_cell.angle_gamma   90.00
#
_symmetry.space_group_name_H-M   'P 1'
#
loop_
_entity.id
_entity.type
_entity.pdbx_description
1 polymer ?
#
loop_
_entity_poly.entity_id
_entity_poly.type
_entity_poly.pdbx_seq_one_letter_code
_entity_poly.pdbx_strand_id
1 'polypeptide(L)'
;MFARMMGVATISPWRLHQKMRLGSVSVFDANPRLSWLNGHLPGAVNIDPSEYPERDLPEDKNTCVVFYCSGPWCGAGPYAARRAKQMGYINVCVLSNGIRGWLAAELPMEQGGITLS
;
A
#
# COMPACT_ATOMS: atom_id res chain seq x y z
N MET A 1 12.42 -2.46 6.68
CA MET A 1 12.87 -2.12 8.02
C MET A 1 11.75 -2.20 9.04
N PHE A 2 10.90 -1.16 9.09
CA PHE A 2 9.80 -1.16 10.07
C PHE A 2 8.83 -2.33 9.87
N ALA A 3 8.56 -2.73 8.64
CA ALA A 3 7.66 -3.86 8.37
C ALA A 3 8.12 -5.13 9.08
N ARG A 4 9.41 -5.47 8.99
CA ARG A 4 9.96 -6.64 9.66
C ARG A 4 9.86 -6.52 11.17
N MET A 5 10.17 -5.34 11.70
CA MET A 5 10.08 -5.09 13.15
C MET A 5 8.66 -5.22 13.66
N MET A 6 7.67 -4.92 12.82
CA MET A 6 6.25 -5.02 13.18
C MET A 6 5.63 -6.37 12.80
N GLY A 7 6.42 -7.31 12.29
CA GLY A 7 5.95 -8.63 11.93
C GLY A 7 5.09 -8.67 10.68
N VAL A 8 5.33 -7.74 9.72
CA VAL A 8 4.58 -7.68 8.48
C VAL A 8 5.48 -8.08 7.30
N ALA A 9 4.94 -8.91 6.41
CA ALA A 9 5.65 -9.32 5.20
C ALA A 9 5.83 -8.13 4.23
N THR A 10 6.89 -8.19 3.43
CA THR A 10 7.14 -7.17 2.41
C THR A 10 6.95 -7.75 1.01
N ILE A 11 6.73 -6.86 0.04
CA ILE A 11 6.62 -7.23 -1.37
C ILE A 11 7.47 -6.25 -2.18
N SER A 12 8.18 -6.76 -3.20
CA SER A 12 9.02 -5.91 -4.06
C SER A 12 8.15 -5.11 -5.04
N PRO A 13 8.66 -3.96 -5.53
CA PRO A 13 7.93 -3.17 -6.53
C PRO A 13 7.52 -3.97 -7.75
N TRP A 14 8.43 -4.76 -8.33
CA TRP A 14 8.14 -5.54 -9.53
C TRP A 14 7.08 -6.61 -9.29
N ARG A 15 7.14 -7.27 -8.14
CA ARG A 15 6.16 -8.29 -7.81
C ARG A 15 4.78 -7.67 -7.58
N LEU A 16 4.73 -6.52 -6.91
CA LEU A 16 3.48 -5.79 -6.72
C LEU A 16 2.90 -5.36 -8.06
N HIS A 17 3.74 -4.80 -8.93
CA HIS A 17 3.31 -4.38 -10.27
C HIS A 17 2.67 -5.54 -11.04
N GLN A 18 3.28 -6.72 -10.95
CA GLN A 18 2.77 -7.94 -11.58
C GLN A 18 1.36 -8.28 -11.06
N LYS A 19 1.18 -8.24 -9.73
CA LYS A 19 -0.13 -8.52 -9.12
C LYS A 19 -1.17 -7.48 -9.51
N MET A 20 -0.77 -6.22 -9.60
CA MET A 20 -1.67 -5.14 -10.02
C MET A 20 -2.15 -5.36 -11.46
N ARG A 21 -1.27 -5.77 -12.35
CA ARG A 21 -1.62 -6.06 -13.74
C ARG A 21 -2.60 -7.22 -13.86
N LEU A 22 -2.53 -8.18 -12.94
CA LEU A 22 -3.44 -9.32 -12.91
C LEU A 22 -4.75 -9.00 -12.17
N GLY A 23 -4.87 -7.82 -11.57
CA GLY A 23 -6.04 -7.44 -10.81
C GLY A 23 -6.25 -8.22 -9.52
N SER A 24 -5.19 -8.80 -8.98
CA SER A 24 -5.26 -9.72 -7.83
C SER A 24 -4.86 -9.08 -6.50
N VAL A 25 -4.83 -7.75 -6.42
CA VAL A 25 -4.36 -7.05 -5.23
C VAL A 25 -5.09 -5.72 -5.06
N SER A 26 -5.29 -5.32 -3.80
CA SER A 26 -5.77 -3.98 -3.46
C SER A 26 -4.63 -3.22 -2.80
N VAL A 27 -4.35 -2.01 -3.27
CA VAL A 27 -3.22 -1.20 -2.83
C VAL A 27 -3.70 0.05 -2.09
N PHE A 28 -3.09 0.33 -0.95
CA PHE A 28 -3.46 1.45 -0.09
C PHE A 28 -2.26 2.32 0.22
N ASP A 29 -2.44 3.62 0.01
CA ASP A 29 -1.42 4.64 0.25
C ASP A 29 -1.65 5.25 1.64
N ALA A 30 -0.67 5.07 2.53
CA ALA A 30 -0.75 5.56 3.90
C ALA A 30 -0.06 6.92 4.09
N ASN A 31 0.29 7.59 3.00
CA ASN A 31 0.84 8.94 3.05
C ASN A 31 -0.25 9.97 3.32
N PRO A 32 0.11 11.18 3.75
CA PRO A 32 -0.85 12.28 3.86
C PRO A 32 -1.53 12.53 2.50
N ARG A 33 -2.77 13.02 2.56
CA ARG A 33 -3.59 13.21 1.37
C ARG A 33 -2.92 14.04 0.29
N LEU A 34 -2.24 15.14 0.66
CA LEU A 34 -1.56 15.99 -0.32
C LEU A 34 -0.44 15.25 -1.05
N SER A 35 0.27 14.40 -0.34
CA SER A 35 1.32 13.57 -0.96
C SER A 35 0.70 12.59 -1.95
N TRP A 36 -0.41 11.96 -1.57
CA TRP A 36 -1.13 11.03 -2.44
C TRP A 36 -1.63 11.75 -3.70
N LEU A 37 -2.19 12.94 -3.55
CA LEU A 37 -2.65 13.73 -4.70
C LEU A 37 -1.51 14.06 -5.67
N ASN A 38 -0.32 14.33 -5.15
CA ASN A 38 0.85 14.67 -5.96
C ASN A 38 1.44 13.46 -6.71
N GLY A 39 1.21 12.28 -6.22
CA GLY A 39 1.70 11.07 -6.88
C GLY A 39 1.48 9.83 -6.03
N HIS A 40 0.89 8.80 -6.63
CA HIS A 40 0.63 7.52 -5.97
C HIS A 40 0.68 6.38 -6.98
N LEU A 41 0.75 5.16 -6.49
CA LEU A 41 0.68 3.98 -7.34
C LEU A 41 -0.68 3.92 -8.03
N PRO A 42 -0.75 3.44 -9.29
CA PRO A 42 -2.02 3.35 -10.00
C PRO A 42 -3.10 2.60 -9.20
N GLY A 43 -4.25 3.25 -9.05
CA GLY A 43 -5.38 2.66 -8.33
C GLY A 43 -5.25 2.62 -6.81
N ALA A 44 -4.17 3.16 -6.25
CA ALA A 44 -4.00 3.16 -4.80
C ALA A 44 -5.01 4.07 -4.12
N VAL A 45 -5.67 3.53 -3.09
CA VAL A 45 -6.62 4.28 -2.29
C VAL A 45 -5.88 4.91 -1.11
N ASN A 46 -6.08 6.21 -0.91
CA ASN A 46 -5.46 6.91 0.20
C ASN A 46 -6.22 6.60 1.51
N ILE A 47 -5.50 6.24 2.55
CA ILE A 47 -6.10 5.96 3.86
C ILE A 47 -5.32 6.65 4.97
N ASP A 48 -5.99 6.91 6.09
CA ASP A 48 -5.34 7.32 7.31
C ASP A 48 -4.86 6.04 8.02
N PRO A 49 -3.55 5.83 8.19
CA PRO A 49 -3.03 4.57 8.71
C PRO A 49 -3.56 4.19 10.09
N SER A 50 -3.91 5.16 10.92
CA SER A 50 -4.35 4.90 12.29
C SER A 50 -5.87 4.84 12.45
N GLU A 51 -6.64 5.33 11.49
CA GLU A 51 -8.08 5.51 11.66
C GLU A 51 -8.95 4.97 10.52
N TYR A 52 -8.36 4.40 9.48
CA TYR A 52 -9.17 3.90 8.37
C TYR A 52 -10.11 2.78 8.86
N PRO A 53 -11.37 2.79 8.41
CA PRO A 53 -12.33 1.77 8.82
C PRO A 53 -12.17 0.48 8.01
N GLU A 54 -12.62 -0.63 8.59
CA GLU A 54 -12.57 -1.93 7.91
C GLU A 54 -13.30 -1.91 6.57
N ARG A 55 -14.36 -1.13 6.43
CA ARG A 55 -15.13 -1.06 5.17
C ARG A 55 -14.33 -0.51 4.00
N ASP A 56 -13.19 0.15 4.24
CA ASP A 56 -12.31 0.61 3.17
C ASP A 56 -11.48 -0.52 2.58
N LEU A 57 -11.41 -1.66 3.25
CA LEU A 57 -10.70 -2.84 2.78
C LEU A 57 -11.65 -3.78 2.03
N PRO A 58 -11.10 -4.69 1.20
CA PRO A 58 -11.94 -5.67 0.51
C PRO A 58 -12.76 -6.50 1.49
N GLU A 59 -13.97 -6.86 1.08
CA GLU A 59 -14.86 -7.68 1.91
C GLU A 59 -14.25 -9.06 2.19
N ASP A 60 -13.64 -9.67 1.17
CA ASP A 60 -12.99 -10.98 1.30
C ASP A 60 -11.65 -10.84 2.03
N LYS A 61 -11.56 -11.42 3.22
CA LYS A 61 -10.36 -11.38 4.06
C LYS A 61 -9.17 -12.14 3.47
N ASN A 62 -9.38 -12.92 2.43
CA ASN A 62 -8.30 -13.62 1.72
C ASN A 62 -7.68 -12.77 0.62
N THR A 63 -8.29 -11.64 0.29
CA THR A 63 -7.75 -10.73 -0.73
C THR A 63 -6.38 -10.23 -0.30
N CYS A 64 -5.45 -10.22 -1.24
CA CYS A 64 -4.13 -9.63 -1.00
C CYS A 64 -4.27 -8.12 -0.87
N VAL A 65 -3.85 -7.57 0.27
CA VAL A 65 -3.85 -6.12 0.51
C VAL A 65 -2.43 -5.66 0.76
N VAL A 66 -2.04 -4.58 0.10
CA VAL A 66 -0.69 -4.02 0.20
C VAL A 66 -0.78 -2.57 0.63
N PHE A 67 0.01 -2.21 1.62
CA PHE A 67 0.11 -0.84 2.12
C PHE A 67 1.49 -0.29 1.82
N TYR A 68 1.57 1.03 1.62
CA TYR A 68 2.86 1.69 1.46
C TYR A 68 2.82 3.12 1.99
N CYS A 69 4.00 3.65 2.25
CA CYS A 69 4.18 5.07 2.55
C CYS A 69 5.43 5.58 1.80
N SER A 70 6.16 6.55 2.36
CA SER A 70 7.17 7.27 1.56
C SER A 70 8.46 6.50 1.31
N GLY A 71 8.96 5.76 2.28
CA GLY A 71 10.27 5.11 2.14
C GLY A 71 10.54 4.08 3.22
N PRO A 72 11.78 3.55 3.27
CA PRO A 72 12.11 2.41 4.14
C PRO A 72 12.01 2.72 5.64
N TRP A 73 12.10 3.99 6.02
CA TRP A 73 12.07 4.40 7.42
C TRP A 73 10.71 4.94 7.86
N CYS A 74 9.75 4.98 6.96
CA CYS A 74 8.39 5.40 7.28
C CYS A 74 7.61 4.25 7.91
N GLY A 75 7.01 4.49 9.08
CA GLY A 75 6.24 3.47 9.81
C GLY A 75 4.75 3.44 9.48
N ALA A 76 4.23 4.38 8.68
CA ALA A 76 2.80 4.48 8.41
C ALA A 76 2.24 3.28 7.65
N GLY A 77 2.95 2.82 6.62
CA GLY A 77 2.56 1.63 5.86
C GLY A 77 2.50 0.39 6.73
N PRO A 78 3.59 0.05 7.44
CA PRO A 78 3.58 -1.08 8.37
C PRO A 78 2.52 -0.99 9.45
N TYR A 79 2.27 0.21 9.99
CA TYR A 79 1.24 0.41 11.00
C TYR A 79 -0.14 0.09 10.43
N ALA A 80 -0.45 0.62 9.25
CA ALA A 80 -1.72 0.34 8.57
C ALA A 80 -1.89 -1.16 8.27
N ALA A 81 -0.81 -1.80 7.83
CA ALA A 81 -0.81 -3.23 7.52
C ALA A 81 -1.08 -4.07 8.77
N ARG A 82 -0.48 -3.69 9.90
CA ARG A 82 -0.70 -4.38 11.17
C ARG A 82 -2.16 -4.28 11.59
N ARG A 83 -2.78 -3.11 11.40
CA ARG A 83 -4.21 -2.94 11.69
C ARG A 83 -5.07 -3.88 10.84
N ALA A 84 -4.74 -4.01 9.55
CA ALA A 84 -5.46 -4.94 8.67
C ALA A 84 -5.34 -6.39 9.17
N LYS A 85 -4.16 -6.80 9.63
CA LYS A 85 -3.99 -8.14 10.21
C LYS A 85 -4.87 -8.32 11.45
N GLN A 86 -4.97 -7.29 12.28
CA GLN A 86 -5.82 -7.33 13.47
C GLN A 86 -7.31 -7.42 13.11
N MET A 87 -7.68 -6.91 11.93
CA MET A 87 -9.04 -7.03 11.40
C MET A 87 -9.33 -8.39 10.77
N GLY A 88 -8.35 -9.29 10.74
CA GLY A 88 -8.53 -10.64 10.22
C GLY A 88 -8.04 -10.88 8.80
N TYR A 89 -7.40 -9.89 8.16
CA TYR A 89 -6.83 -10.08 6.83
C TYR A 89 -5.59 -10.95 6.93
N ILE A 90 -5.53 -12.01 6.13
CA ILE A 90 -4.45 -13.01 6.21
C ILE A 90 -3.36 -12.81 5.16
N ASN A 91 -3.61 -12.02 4.15
CA ASN A 91 -2.69 -11.82 3.03
C ASN A 91 -2.29 -10.35 2.94
N VAL A 92 -1.48 -9.90 3.89
CA VAL A 92 -1.13 -8.49 4.07
C VAL A 92 0.36 -8.30 3.86
N CYS A 93 0.72 -7.33 3.03
CA CYS A 93 2.12 -6.98 2.75
C CYS A 93 2.33 -5.48 2.81
N VAL A 94 3.60 -5.08 2.93
CA VAL A 94 4.05 -3.69 2.80
C VAL A 94 5.03 -3.62 1.64
N LEU A 95 4.88 -2.59 0.80
CA LEU A 95 5.79 -2.37 -0.33
C LEU A 95 7.18 -2.04 0.18
N SER A 96 8.18 -2.81 -0.25
CA SER A 96 9.58 -2.57 0.12
C SER A 96 10.03 -1.19 -0.33
N ASN A 97 10.63 -0.44 0.59
CA ASN A 97 11.15 0.92 0.37
C ASN A 97 10.06 1.94 -0.01
N GLY A 98 8.78 1.61 0.16
CA GLY A 98 7.68 2.52 -0.09
C GLY A 98 7.66 3.08 -1.51
N ILE A 99 7.11 4.29 -1.65
CA ILE A 99 7.01 4.94 -2.97
C ILE A 99 8.40 5.19 -3.58
N ARG A 100 9.43 5.38 -2.75
CA ARG A 100 10.80 5.59 -3.25
C ARG A 100 11.31 4.36 -4.00
N GLY A 101 11.04 3.17 -3.51
CA GLY A 101 11.40 1.94 -4.19
C GLY A 101 10.65 1.77 -5.51
N TRP A 102 9.39 2.15 -5.53
CA TRP A 102 8.56 2.11 -6.74
C TRP A 102 9.09 3.05 -7.81
N LEU A 103 9.42 4.30 -7.42
CA LEU A 103 9.99 5.29 -8.33
C LEU A 103 11.37 4.85 -8.84
N ALA A 104 12.20 4.29 -7.97
CA ALA A 104 13.52 3.79 -8.36
C ALA A 104 13.44 2.66 -9.39
N ALA A 105 12.34 1.89 -9.36
CA ALA A 105 12.08 0.83 -10.33
C ALA A 105 11.46 1.37 -11.62
N GLU A 106 11.22 2.68 -11.71
CA GLU A 106 10.66 3.37 -12.88
C GLU A 106 9.28 2.81 -13.28
N LEU A 107 8.47 2.46 -12.29
CA LEU A 107 7.13 1.93 -12.51
C LEU A 107 6.09 3.07 -12.60
N PRO A 108 4.91 2.82 -13.22
CA PRO A 108 3.92 3.86 -13.47
C PRO A 108 3.37 4.50 -12.19
N MET A 109 3.04 5.80 -12.30
CA MET A 109 2.43 6.58 -11.22
C MET A 109 1.16 7.25 -11.73
N GLU A 110 0.30 7.62 -10.81
CA GLU A 110 -0.89 8.42 -11.07
C GLU A 110 -0.87 9.67 -10.20
N GLN A 111 -1.60 10.70 -10.62
CA GLN A 111 -1.78 11.95 -9.86
C GLN A 111 -3.26 12.24 -9.71
N GLY A 112 -3.61 12.99 -8.66
CA GLY A 112 -4.96 13.42 -8.42
C GLY A 112 -5.86 12.33 -7.86
N GLY A 113 -7.11 12.63 -7.63
CA GLY A 113 -8.11 11.70 -7.10
C GLY A 113 -8.84 10.90 -8.16
N ILE A 114 -8.50 11.10 -9.45
CA ILE A 114 -9.13 10.43 -10.59
C ILE A 114 -8.04 9.80 -11.43
N THR A 115 -8.24 8.55 -11.81
CA THR A 115 -7.33 7.88 -12.74
C THR A 115 -7.42 8.58 -14.10
N LEU A 116 -6.29 9.12 -14.55
CA LEU A 116 -6.19 9.72 -15.87
C LEU A 116 -5.84 8.62 -16.86
N SER A 117 -6.84 8.20 -17.57
CA SER A 117 -6.65 7.19 -18.62
C SER A 117 -6.19 7.84 -19.92
#